data_a62de95912dfe598147c921841d63a30
#
_entry.id   a62de95912dfe598147c921841d63a30
#
_cell.length_a   1.000
_cell.length_b   1.000
_cell.length_c   1.000
_cell.angle_alpha   90.00
_cell.angle_beta   90.00
_cell.angle_gamma   90.00
#
_symmetry.space_group_name_H-M   'P 1'
#
loop_
_entity.id
_entity.type
_entity.pdbx_description
1 polymer ?
#
loop_
_entity_poly.entity_id
_entity_poly.type
_entity_poly.pdbx_seq_one_letter_code
_entity_poly.pdbx_strand_id
1 'polypeptide(L)'
;MSEHHGHAEHDGQAHRAPHGEQAWDERYRTKPEIWSGNPNAALVAEVADLPLGTALDAGAGEGGDALWLAARGWKVTAADISSVAIERAAKRASERGLAITWLHADLAKVPAPATYNLVTAHFLHVPKSEQQPLFRHLAAAVAPGGTLLVVGHDLSDMAKMPRPDLAEYGWTAEEVAAALDDGWTVEAAEARPRTAVGPDGDEITVNDAVLRARRY
;
A
#
# COMPACT_ATOMS: atom_id res chain seq x y z
N MET A 1 45.04 -25.39 -21.48
CA MET A 1 43.75 -24.74 -21.74
C MET A 1 42.91 -24.94 -20.51
N SER A 2 42.92 -23.94 -19.63
CA SER A 2 42.14 -23.97 -18.39
C SER A 2 40.93 -23.08 -18.57
N GLU A 3 39.74 -23.67 -18.59
CA GLU A 3 38.48 -22.96 -18.61
C GLU A 3 38.14 -22.56 -17.17
N HIS A 4 38.19 -21.28 -16.90
CA HIS A 4 37.63 -20.69 -15.67
C HIS A 4 36.11 -20.63 -15.79
N HIS A 5 35.43 -21.50 -15.06
CA HIS A 5 34.01 -21.34 -14.75
C HIS A 5 33.87 -20.24 -13.67
N GLY A 6 33.43 -19.08 -14.14
CA GLY A 6 33.00 -18.01 -13.25
C GLY A 6 31.71 -18.42 -12.53
N HIS A 7 31.82 -18.73 -11.25
CA HIS A 7 30.66 -18.79 -10.35
C HIS A 7 30.10 -17.38 -10.23
N ALA A 8 28.90 -17.16 -10.77
CA ALA A 8 28.11 -16.01 -10.42
C ALA A 8 27.72 -16.17 -8.93
N GLU A 9 28.36 -15.39 -8.08
CA GLU A 9 27.95 -15.21 -6.70
C GLU A 9 26.54 -14.57 -6.74
N HIS A 10 25.52 -15.38 -6.47
CA HIS A 10 24.21 -14.89 -6.10
C HIS A 10 24.35 -14.18 -4.76
N ASP A 11 24.45 -12.85 -4.83
CA ASP A 11 24.49 -11.96 -3.68
C ASP A 11 23.15 -12.11 -2.94
N GLY A 12 23.16 -12.95 -1.90
CA GLY A 12 22.03 -13.24 -1.02
C GLY A 12 21.77 -12.09 -0.05
N GLN A 13 21.67 -10.86 -0.56
CA GLN A 13 21.12 -9.76 0.22
C GLN A 13 19.63 -10.03 0.41
N ALA A 14 19.25 -10.51 1.60
CA ALA A 14 17.88 -10.53 2.05
C ALA A 14 17.27 -9.15 1.77
N HIS A 15 16.31 -9.09 0.84
CA HIS A 15 15.67 -7.84 0.43
C HIS A 15 14.85 -7.30 1.61
N ARG A 16 15.50 -6.51 2.45
CA ARG A 16 14.81 -5.73 3.47
C ARG A 16 13.99 -4.66 2.76
N ALA A 17 12.73 -4.49 3.17
CA ALA A 17 11.89 -3.42 2.63
C ALA A 17 12.55 -2.06 2.88
N PRO A 18 12.53 -1.12 1.90
CA PRO A 18 13.05 0.21 2.10
C PRO A 18 12.36 0.91 3.28
N HIS A 19 13.13 1.67 4.06
CA HIS A 19 12.60 2.48 5.14
C HIS A 19 13.02 3.95 5.00
N GLY A 20 12.04 4.85 5.07
CA GLY A 20 12.24 6.29 4.89
C GLY A 20 12.34 6.72 3.43
N GLU A 21 12.24 8.03 3.22
CA GLU A 21 12.17 8.67 1.89
C GLU A 21 13.34 8.29 0.99
N GLN A 22 14.57 8.46 1.48
CA GLN A 22 15.77 8.21 0.68
C GLN A 22 15.82 6.77 0.14
N ALA A 23 15.53 5.77 1.00
CA ALA A 23 15.57 4.38 0.59
C ALA A 23 14.48 4.03 -0.44
N TRP A 24 13.29 4.62 -0.31
CA TRP A 24 12.23 4.49 -1.30
C TRP A 24 12.57 5.18 -2.61
N ASP A 25 13.11 6.39 -2.58
CA ASP A 25 13.58 7.11 -3.76
C ASP A 25 14.66 6.34 -4.52
N GLU A 26 15.65 5.78 -3.80
CA GLU A 26 16.68 4.93 -4.39
C GLU A 26 16.06 3.70 -5.05
N ARG A 27 15.12 3.01 -4.37
CA ARG A 27 14.43 1.86 -4.94
C ARG A 27 13.68 2.24 -6.22
N TYR A 28 12.93 3.33 -6.23
CA TYR A 28 12.22 3.76 -7.44
C TYR A 28 13.19 4.10 -8.59
N ARG A 29 14.37 4.63 -8.32
CA ARG A 29 15.39 4.90 -9.35
C ARG A 29 16.01 3.66 -9.96
N THR A 30 15.91 2.47 -9.32
CA THR A 30 16.53 1.23 -9.83
C THR A 30 15.90 0.71 -11.14
N LYS A 31 14.62 0.99 -11.37
CA LYS A 31 13.87 0.55 -12.56
C LYS A 31 12.89 1.63 -13.01
N PRO A 32 12.57 1.70 -14.31
CA PRO A 32 11.54 2.62 -14.82
C PRO A 32 10.16 2.42 -14.22
N GLU A 33 9.82 1.16 -13.91
CA GLU A 33 8.57 0.73 -13.26
C GLU A 33 8.90 -0.34 -12.23
N ILE A 34 8.40 -0.15 -11.02
CA ILE A 34 8.55 -1.12 -9.92
C ILE A 34 7.29 -1.98 -9.80
N TRP A 35 6.12 -1.36 -9.98
CA TRP A 35 4.82 -1.98 -9.82
C TRP A 35 4.10 -2.16 -11.16
N SER A 36 3.09 -3.02 -11.18
CA SER A 36 2.31 -3.34 -12.38
C SER A 36 1.53 -2.17 -12.96
N GLY A 37 1.34 -1.08 -12.20
CA GLY A 37 0.47 0.03 -12.58
C GLY A 37 -1.03 -0.28 -12.57
N ASN A 38 -1.41 -1.52 -12.21
CA ASN A 38 -2.81 -1.92 -12.01
C ASN A 38 -3.28 -1.54 -10.60
N PRO A 39 -4.60 -1.29 -10.42
CA PRO A 39 -5.15 -1.09 -9.09
C PRO A 39 -5.10 -2.38 -8.28
N ASN A 40 -5.06 -2.23 -6.95
CA ASN A 40 -5.20 -3.36 -6.04
C ASN A 40 -6.55 -4.05 -6.23
N ALA A 41 -6.56 -5.39 -6.28
CA ALA A 41 -7.79 -6.15 -6.51
C ALA A 41 -8.80 -5.99 -5.36
N ALA A 42 -8.31 -5.88 -4.10
CA ALA A 42 -9.18 -5.62 -2.96
C ALA A 42 -9.80 -4.22 -3.05
N LEU A 43 -9.04 -3.18 -3.47
CA LEU A 43 -9.62 -1.85 -3.74
C LEU A 43 -10.77 -1.94 -4.74
N VAL A 44 -10.54 -2.60 -5.86
CA VAL A 44 -11.57 -2.74 -6.92
C VAL A 44 -12.84 -3.41 -6.39
N ALA A 45 -12.70 -4.46 -5.58
CA ALA A 45 -13.82 -5.19 -5.02
C ALA A 45 -14.57 -4.38 -3.94
N GLU A 46 -13.82 -3.73 -3.04
CA GLU A 46 -14.38 -3.11 -1.84
C GLU A 46 -14.99 -1.72 -2.06
N VAL A 47 -14.63 -1.03 -3.15
CA VAL A 47 -15.15 0.32 -3.40
C VAL A 47 -16.15 0.39 -4.55
N ALA A 48 -16.49 -0.74 -5.17
CA ALA A 48 -17.37 -0.78 -6.35
C ALA A 48 -18.75 -0.12 -6.11
N ASP A 49 -19.31 -0.32 -4.92
CA ASP A 49 -20.63 0.15 -4.53
C ASP A 49 -20.62 1.41 -3.66
N LEU A 50 -19.44 2.00 -3.40
CA LEU A 50 -19.35 3.21 -2.59
C LEU A 50 -19.77 4.44 -3.40
N PRO A 51 -20.50 5.39 -2.78
CA PRO A 51 -20.82 6.67 -3.41
C PRO A 51 -19.55 7.46 -3.69
N LEU A 52 -19.46 8.06 -4.86
CA LEU A 52 -18.33 8.91 -5.24
C LEU A 52 -18.18 10.10 -4.31
N GLY A 53 -16.93 10.46 -4.01
CA GLY A 53 -16.59 11.55 -3.12
C GLY A 53 -15.10 11.89 -3.20
N THR A 54 -14.55 12.31 -2.06
CA THR A 54 -13.12 12.55 -1.89
C THR A 54 -12.43 11.28 -1.44
N ALA A 55 -11.22 10.99 -2.00
CA ALA A 55 -10.41 9.84 -1.62
C ALA A 55 -8.98 10.25 -1.27
N LEU A 56 -8.42 9.63 -0.24
CA LEU A 56 -6.99 9.63 0.06
C LEU A 56 -6.43 8.26 -0.29
N ASP A 57 -5.42 8.23 -1.16
CA ASP A 57 -4.60 7.05 -1.43
C ASP A 57 -3.25 7.24 -0.70
N ALA A 58 -3.04 6.49 0.38
CA ALA A 58 -1.88 6.60 1.26
C ALA A 58 -0.82 5.56 0.89
N GLY A 59 0.40 6.02 0.57
CA GLY A 59 1.45 5.19 0.00
C GLY A 59 1.18 4.87 -1.47
N ALA A 60 0.78 5.90 -2.22
CA ALA A 60 0.28 5.77 -3.60
C ALA A 60 1.32 5.21 -4.59
N GLY A 61 2.61 5.24 -4.26
CA GLY A 61 3.67 4.76 -5.12
C GLY A 61 3.61 5.37 -6.52
N GLU A 62 3.65 4.53 -7.55
CA GLU A 62 3.54 4.95 -8.95
C GLU A 62 2.09 5.20 -9.41
N GLY A 63 1.13 5.27 -8.48
CA GLY A 63 -0.22 5.78 -8.68
C GLY A 63 -1.24 4.79 -9.21
N GLY A 64 -1.02 3.49 -9.15
CA GLY A 64 -1.95 2.49 -9.70
C GLY A 64 -3.39 2.67 -9.18
N ASP A 65 -3.55 2.76 -7.86
CA ASP A 65 -4.83 2.93 -7.19
C ASP A 65 -5.42 4.34 -7.39
N ALA A 66 -4.59 5.37 -7.20
CA ALA A 66 -5.00 6.76 -7.38
C ALA A 66 -5.53 7.05 -8.80
N LEU A 67 -4.84 6.56 -9.84
CA LEU A 67 -5.24 6.70 -11.24
C LEU A 67 -6.57 5.98 -11.51
N TRP A 68 -6.75 4.78 -10.96
CA TRP A 68 -7.98 4.00 -11.10
C TRP A 68 -9.16 4.69 -10.42
N LEU A 69 -8.98 5.21 -9.20
CA LEU A 69 -10.01 5.97 -8.48
C LEU A 69 -10.39 7.24 -9.24
N ALA A 70 -9.40 8.03 -9.70
CA ALA A 70 -9.65 9.25 -10.46
C ALA A 70 -10.39 9.00 -11.77
N ALA A 71 -10.03 7.93 -12.51
CA ALA A 71 -10.73 7.53 -13.74
C ALA A 71 -12.18 7.14 -13.50
N ARG A 72 -12.55 6.77 -12.26
CA ARG A 72 -13.94 6.49 -11.85
C ARG A 72 -14.70 7.70 -11.32
N GLY A 73 -14.07 8.86 -11.24
CA GLY A 73 -14.72 10.10 -10.83
C GLY A 73 -14.52 10.47 -9.36
N TRP A 74 -13.67 9.76 -8.61
CA TRP A 74 -13.27 10.18 -7.28
C TRP A 74 -12.40 11.43 -7.35
N LYS A 75 -12.54 12.33 -6.37
CA LYS A 75 -11.63 13.47 -6.17
C LYS A 75 -10.46 12.98 -5.31
N VAL A 76 -9.35 12.64 -5.96
CA VAL A 76 -8.24 11.93 -5.31
C VAL A 76 -7.16 12.88 -4.83
N THR A 77 -6.74 12.68 -3.58
CA THR A 77 -5.44 13.08 -3.04
C THR A 77 -4.59 11.81 -2.90
N ALA A 78 -3.40 11.80 -3.47
CA ALA A 78 -2.49 10.68 -3.42
C ALA A 78 -1.21 11.10 -2.68
N ALA A 79 -0.89 10.41 -1.60
CA ALA A 79 0.24 10.72 -0.74
C ALA A 79 1.30 9.62 -0.82
N ASP A 80 2.56 10.01 -0.95
CA ASP A 80 3.70 9.10 -0.84
C ASP A 80 4.90 9.80 -0.19
N ILE A 81 5.76 9.00 0.46
CA ILE A 81 7.02 9.49 1.04
C ILE A 81 8.08 9.74 -0.03
N SER A 82 7.97 9.06 -1.20
CA SER A 82 8.93 9.16 -2.29
C SER A 82 8.53 10.24 -3.29
N SER A 83 9.38 11.25 -3.42
CA SER A 83 9.23 12.28 -4.46
C SER A 83 9.34 11.70 -5.87
N VAL A 84 10.19 10.68 -6.07
CA VAL A 84 10.39 10.00 -7.35
C VAL A 84 9.12 9.25 -7.78
N ALA A 85 8.46 8.57 -6.84
CA ALA A 85 7.20 7.89 -7.11
C ALA A 85 6.11 8.87 -7.52
N ILE A 86 5.96 9.97 -6.78
CA ILE A 86 4.99 11.03 -7.07
C ILE A 86 5.21 11.65 -8.45
N GLU A 87 6.45 11.98 -8.82
CA GLU A 87 6.77 12.54 -10.15
C GLU A 87 6.31 11.61 -11.28
N ARG A 88 6.58 10.29 -11.15
CA ARG A 88 6.16 9.28 -12.12
C ARG A 88 4.64 9.15 -12.20
N ALA A 89 4.00 9.08 -11.04
CA ALA A 89 2.54 8.97 -10.97
C ALA A 89 1.85 10.22 -11.54
N ALA A 90 2.35 11.42 -11.22
CA ALA A 90 1.84 12.69 -11.75
C ALA A 90 1.97 12.79 -13.28
N LYS A 91 3.10 12.32 -13.83
CA LYS A 91 3.28 12.22 -15.27
C LYS A 91 2.24 11.32 -15.92
N ARG A 92 2.03 10.12 -15.38
CA ARG A 92 1.01 9.15 -15.86
C ARG A 92 -0.41 9.74 -15.78
N ALA A 93 -0.72 10.45 -14.70
CA ALA A 93 -2.01 11.12 -14.55
C ALA A 93 -2.22 12.18 -15.64
N SER A 94 -1.21 13.01 -15.88
CA SER A 94 -1.24 14.05 -16.93
C SER A 94 -1.43 13.44 -18.33
N GLU A 95 -0.72 12.37 -18.66
CA GLU A 95 -0.84 11.67 -19.94
C GLU A 95 -2.25 11.07 -20.17
N ARG A 96 -2.97 10.75 -19.07
CA ARG A 96 -4.34 10.23 -19.09
C ARG A 96 -5.41 11.32 -18.92
N GLY A 97 -5.03 12.58 -18.74
CA GLY A 97 -5.96 13.69 -18.50
C GLY A 97 -6.67 13.61 -17.15
N LEU A 98 -6.06 12.95 -16.14
CA LEU A 98 -6.64 12.76 -14.81
C LEU A 98 -6.15 13.86 -13.85
N ALA A 99 -7.07 14.48 -13.11
CA ALA A 99 -6.76 15.44 -12.07
C ALA A 99 -6.62 14.75 -10.71
N ILE A 100 -5.41 14.74 -10.16
CA ILE A 100 -5.07 14.15 -8.84
C ILE A 100 -4.23 15.18 -8.08
N THR A 101 -4.55 15.38 -6.80
CA THR A 101 -3.72 16.17 -5.89
C THR A 101 -2.61 15.28 -5.35
N TRP A 102 -1.36 15.62 -5.62
CA TRP A 102 -0.20 14.87 -5.14
C TRP A 102 0.35 15.50 -3.86
N LEU A 103 0.58 14.68 -2.84
CA LEU A 103 1.09 15.08 -1.53
C LEU A 103 2.37 14.30 -1.21
N HIS A 104 3.50 15.01 -1.18
CA HIS A 104 4.76 14.44 -0.69
C HIS A 104 4.75 14.51 0.83
N ALA A 105 4.48 13.39 1.50
CA ALA A 105 4.35 13.30 2.96
C ALA A 105 4.56 11.90 3.50
N ASP A 106 5.17 11.83 4.67
CA ASP A 106 5.24 10.62 5.51
C ASP A 106 4.02 10.58 6.45
N LEU A 107 2.98 9.86 6.04
CA LEU A 107 1.73 9.75 6.82
C LEU A 107 1.89 8.95 8.13
N ALA A 108 3.01 8.25 8.33
CA ALA A 108 3.32 7.68 9.64
C ALA A 108 3.72 8.76 10.65
N LYS A 109 4.28 9.89 10.18
CA LYS A 109 4.77 11.00 11.03
C LYS A 109 3.82 12.19 11.10
N VAL A 110 3.09 12.47 10.01
CA VAL A 110 2.20 13.62 9.95
C VAL A 110 0.79 13.21 9.55
N PRO A 111 -0.26 13.80 10.13
CA PRO A 111 -1.63 13.54 9.72
C PRO A 111 -1.90 14.08 8.31
N ALA A 112 -2.88 13.51 7.63
CA ALA A 112 -3.39 14.04 6.37
C ALA A 112 -3.99 15.45 6.55
N PRO A 113 -3.91 16.33 5.52
CA PRO A 113 -4.31 17.74 5.64
C PRO A 113 -5.84 17.95 5.68
N ALA A 114 -6.62 16.92 5.42
CA ALA A 114 -8.09 16.99 5.36
C ALA A 114 -8.70 15.64 5.73
N THR A 115 -10.04 15.57 5.72
CA THR A 115 -10.80 14.31 5.84
C THR A 115 -11.41 13.94 4.49
N TYR A 116 -11.60 12.62 4.28
CA TYR A 116 -12.01 12.02 3.02
C TYR A 116 -13.15 11.02 3.21
N ASN A 117 -13.97 10.86 2.18
CA ASN A 117 -15.03 9.84 2.18
C ASN A 117 -14.48 8.42 2.06
N LEU A 118 -13.29 8.28 1.45
CA LEU A 118 -12.55 7.03 1.33
C LEU A 118 -11.08 7.28 1.68
N VAL A 119 -10.54 6.49 2.59
CA VAL A 119 -9.08 6.44 2.86
C VAL A 119 -8.61 5.04 2.56
N THR A 120 -7.63 4.91 1.67
CA THR A 120 -7.03 3.65 1.28
C THR A 120 -5.54 3.63 1.60
N ALA A 121 -5.03 2.47 2.01
CA ALA A 121 -3.59 2.21 2.16
C ALA A 121 -3.31 0.77 1.75
N HIS A 122 -2.59 0.57 0.65
CA HIS A 122 -2.29 -0.76 0.14
C HIS A 122 -0.79 -1.02 0.13
N PHE A 123 -0.38 -2.10 0.83
CA PHE A 123 1.02 -2.53 0.92
C PHE A 123 1.98 -1.42 1.36
N LEU A 124 1.50 -0.53 2.23
CA LEU A 124 2.30 0.55 2.80
C LEU A 124 3.23 -0.05 3.87
N HIS A 125 4.53 -0.10 3.56
CA HIS A 125 5.54 -0.74 4.40
C HIS A 125 6.11 0.26 5.41
N VAL A 126 5.69 0.14 6.65
CA VAL A 126 6.28 0.88 7.79
C VAL A 126 6.67 -0.09 8.90
N PRO A 127 7.77 0.18 9.64
CA PRO A 127 8.18 -0.66 10.75
C PRO A 127 7.09 -0.79 11.82
N LYS A 128 7.09 -1.88 12.58
CA LYS A 128 6.14 -2.13 13.68
C LYS A 128 5.98 -0.92 14.62
N SER A 129 7.07 -0.20 14.92
CA SER A 129 7.03 0.99 15.79
C SER A 129 6.25 2.17 15.21
N GLU A 130 6.08 2.23 13.89
CA GLU A 130 5.39 3.31 13.18
C GLU A 130 3.96 2.93 12.76
N GLN A 131 3.58 1.64 12.84
CA GLN A 131 2.27 1.15 12.39
C GLN A 131 1.11 1.76 13.18
N GLN A 132 1.18 1.78 14.51
CA GLN A 132 0.11 2.33 15.33
C GLN A 132 -0.12 3.85 15.13
N PRO A 133 0.93 4.70 15.04
CA PRO A 133 0.77 6.08 14.61
C PRO A 133 0.13 6.20 13.22
N LEU A 134 0.60 5.42 12.23
CA LEU A 134 0.04 5.42 10.89
C LEU A 134 -1.45 5.09 10.88
N PHE A 135 -1.87 3.98 11.50
CA PHE A 135 -3.28 3.57 11.52
C PHE A 135 -4.19 4.63 12.16
N ARG A 136 -3.72 5.29 13.23
CA ARG A 136 -4.45 6.42 13.82
C ARG A 136 -4.54 7.62 12.89
N HIS A 137 -3.48 7.97 12.16
CA HIS A 137 -3.52 9.06 11.18
C HIS A 137 -4.47 8.74 10.01
N LEU A 138 -4.46 7.49 9.52
CA LEU A 138 -5.38 7.05 8.48
C LEU A 138 -6.84 7.11 8.97
N ALA A 139 -7.11 6.59 10.17
CA ALA A 139 -8.44 6.65 10.78
C ALA A 139 -8.92 8.10 10.98
N ALA A 140 -8.06 8.99 11.48
CA ALA A 140 -8.38 10.40 11.65
C ALA A 140 -8.69 11.13 10.34
N ALA A 141 -8.12 10.65 9.21
CA ALA A 141 -8.36 11.20 7.88
C ALA A 141 -9.71 10.76 7.26
N VAL A 142 -10.45 9.83 7.87
CA VAL A 142 -11.77 9.43 7.36
C VAL A 142 -12.84 10.41 7.86
N ALA A 143 -13.66 10.94 6.95
CA ALA A 143 -14.80 11.77 7.29
C ALA A 143 -15.92 10.96 7.98
N PRO A 144 -16.82 11.57 8.78
CA PRO A 144 -18.03 10.90 9.25
C PRO A 144 -18.81 10.28 8.07
N GLY A 145 -19.24 9.02 8.21
CA GLY A 145 -19.87 8.24 7.15
C GLY A 145 -18.91 7.68 6.11
N GLY A 146 -17.62 7.98 6.21
CA GLY A 146 -16.58 7.51 5.27
C GLY A 146 -16.08 6.10 5.57
N THR A 147 -15.26 5.59 4.67
CA THR A 147 -14.69 4.23 4.70
C THR A 147 -13.16 4.28 4.81
N LEU A 148 -12.61 3.45 5.68
CA LEU A 148 -11.20 3.09 5.74
C LEU A 148 -11.00 1.71 5.12
N LEU A 149 -10.08 1.59 4.16
CA LEU A 149 -9.65 0.33 3.56
C LEU A 149 -8.14 0.19 3.67
N VAL A 150 -7.67 -0.79 4.44
CA VAL A 150 -6.24 -1.08 4.60
C VAL A 150 -5.96 -2.50 4.16
N VAL A 151 -5.00 -2.66 3.26
CA VAL A 151 -4.59 -3.97 2.72
C VAL A 151 -3.08 -4.11 2.82
N GLY A 152 -2.62 -5.26 3.26
CA GLY A 152 -1.19 -5.54 3.36
C GLY A 152 -0.88 -7.03 3.38
N HIS A 153 0.39 -7.37 3.54
CA HIS A 153 0.80 -8.76 3.65
C HIS A 153 0.38 -9.33 5.00
N ASP A 154 -0.38 -10.43 5.00
CA ASP A 154 -0.79 -11.11 6.22
C ASP A 154 0.38 -11.88 6.85
N LEU A 155 0.52 -11.76 8.17
CA LEU A 155 1.59 -12.43 8.92
C LEU A 155 1.50 -13.96 8.89
N SER A 156 0.33 -14.55 8.60
CA SER A 156 0.14 -16.01 8.51
C SER A 156 0.95 -16.66 7.39
N ASP A 157 1.40 -15.88 6.41
CA ASP A 157 2.20 -16.37 5.29
C ASP A 157 3.71 -16.48 5.56
N MET A 158 4.18 -16.08 6.74
CA MET A 158 5.61 -16.17 7.11
C MET A 158 6.17 -17.60 6.94
N ALA A 159 5.36 -18.63 7.16
CA ALA A 159 5.76 -20.03 7.01
C ALA A 159 5.81 -20.47 5.54
N LYS A 160 5.02 -19.85 4.64
CA LYS A 160 4.90 -20.21 3.23
C LYS A 160 5.88 -19.45 2.34
N MET A 161 6.11 -18.19 2.68
CA MET A 161 7.07 -17.32 2.02
C MET A 161 8.04 -16.80 3.07
N PRO A 162 9.27 -17.35 3.17
CA PRO A 162 10.27 -16.84 4.09
C PRO A 162 10.69 -15.44 3.64
N ARG A 163 9.98 -14.44 4.12
CA ARG A 163 10.26 -13.02 3.93
C ARG A 163 10.70 -12.45 5.27
N PRO A 164 12.01 -12.25 5.48
CA PRO A 164 12.53 -11.70 6.75
C PRO A 164 11.92 -10.35 7.12
N ASP A 165 11.55 -9.57 6.11
CA ASP A 165 10.91 -8.27 6.25
C ASP A 165 9.46 -8.35 6.76
N LEU A 166 8.76 -9.48 6.55
CA LEU A 166 7.36 -9.63 6.97
C LEU A 166 7.19 -9.52 8.50
N ALA A 167 8.15 -10.02 9.27
CA ALA A 167 8.14 -9.87 10.73
C ALA A 167 8.25 -8.40 11.18
N GLU A 168 8.94 -7.55 10.39
CA GLU A 168 9.15 -6.14 10.70
C GLU A 168 8.02 -5.25 10.16
N TYR A 169 7.44 -5.57 9.00
CA TYR A 169 6.49 -4.72 8.27
C TYR A 169 5.09 -5.29 8.15
N GLY A 170 4.91 -6.60 8.33
CA GLY A 170 3.61 -7.25 8.26
C GLY A 170 2.71 -6.91 9.45
N TRP A 171 1.40 -7.09 9.27
CA TRP A 171 0.37 -6.89 10.29
C TRP A 171 -0.84 -7.78 10.01
N THR A 172 -1.74 -7.90 10.97
CA THR A 172 -3.02 -8.58 10.78
C THR A 172 -4.16 -7.57 10.70
N ALA A 173 -5.26 -7.93 10.06
CA ALA A 173 -6.43 -7.06 9.97
C ALA A 173 -6.96 -6.66 11.36
N GLU A 174 -6.85 -7.56 12.34
CA GLU A 174 -7.25 -7.31 13.73
C GLU A 174 -6.33 -6.29 14.42
N GLU A 175 -5.03 -6.28 14.11
CA GLU A 175 -4.10 -5.27 14.64
C GLU A 175 -4.47 -3.86 14.16
N VAL A 176 -4.94 -3.73 12.90
CA VAL A 176 -5.43 -2.45 12.38
C VAL A 176 -6.77 -2.09 13.00
N ALA A 177 -7.71 -3.05 13.10
CA ALA A 177 -9.00 -2.83 13.75
C ALA A 177 -8.86 -2.39 15.19
N ALA A 178 -7.89 -2.91 15.94
CA ALA A 178 -7.61 -2.54 17.32
C ALA A 178 -7.09 -1.09 17.49
N ALA A 179 -6.68 -0.43 16.40
CA ALA A 179 -6.31 0.99 16.41
C ALA A 179 -7.52 1.93 16.27
N LEU A 180 -8.71 1.39 15.97
CA LEU A 180 -9.97 2.14 15.83
C LEU A 180 -10.66 2.25 17.20
N ASP A 181 -11.37 3.35 17.40
CA ASP A 181 -12.19 3.59 18.59
C ASP A 181 -13.65 3.11 18.39
N ASP A 182 -14.53 3.42 19.37
CA ASP A 182 -15.95 3.02 19.33
C ASP A 182 -16.75 3.74 18.23
N GLY A 183 -16.16 4.71 17.53
CA GLY A 183 -16.78 5.47 16.44
C GLY A 183 -16.80 4.72 15.09
N TRP A 184 -16.54 3.39 15.07
CA TRP A 184 -16.39 2.62 13.86
C TRP A 184 -17.24 1.34 13.83
N THR A 185 -17.72 0.99 12.64
CA THR A 185 -18.18 -0.37 12.32
C THR A 185 -17.11 -1.06 11.48
N VAL A 186 -16.53 -2.13 12.01
CA VAL A 186 -15.65 -3.02 11.23
C VAL A 186 -16.54 -3.90 10.34
N GLU A 187 -16.45 -3.71 9.02
CA GLU A 187 -17.23 -4.44 8.02
C GLU A 187 -16.51 -5.71 7.55
N ALA A 188 -15.15 -5.66 7.50
CA ALA A 188 -14.29 -6.81 7.25
C ALA A 188 -12.96 -6.63 8.01
N ALA A 189 -12.50 -7.71 8.66
CA ALA A 189 -11.16 -7.83 9.22
C ALA A 189 -10.74 -9.29 9.03
N GLU A 190 -10.03 -9.59 7.96
CA GLU A 190 -9.78 -10.97 7.54
C GLU A 190 -8.53 -11.13 6.67
N ALA A 191 -8.00 -12.35 6.64
CA ALA A 191 -6.97 -12.75 5.70
C ALA A 191 -7.63 -13.27 4.40
N ARG A 192 -7.33 -12.66 3.26
CA ARG A 192 -7.88 -13.03 1.95
C ARG A 192 -6.84 -13.71 1.06
N PRO A 193 -7.14 -14.94 0.57
CA PRO A 193 -6.21 -15.64 -0.30
C PRO A 193 -6.12 -14.96 -1.68
N ARG A 194 -4.90 -14.89 -2.21
CA ARG A 194 -4.62 -14.56 -3.59
C ARG A 194 -3.51 -15.43 -4.16
N THR A 195 -3.50 -15.58 -5.47
CA THR A 195 -2.41 -16.21 -6.18
C THR A 195 -1.19 -15.29 -6.28
N ALA A 196 0.00 -15.85 -6.08
CA ALA A 196 1.28 -15.19 -6.25
C ALA A 196 2.29 -16.15 -6.88
N VAL A 197 3.40 -15.62 -7.39
CA VAL A 197 4.53 -16.42 -7.84
C VAL A 197 5.49 -16.62 -6.66
N GLY A 198 5.76 -17.86 -6.31
CA GLY A 198 6.70 -18.24 -5.27
C GLY A 198 8.17 -18.04 -5.67
N PRO A 199 9.10 -18.24 -4.74
CA PRO A 199 10.54 -18.08 -4.98
C PRO A 199 11.08 -18.97 -6.11
N ASP A 200 10.52 -20.16 -6.27
CA ASP A 200 10.92 -21.15 -7.27
C ASP A 200 10.20 -20.97 -8.62
N GLY A 201 9.36 -19.93 -8.76
CA GLY A 201 8.57 -19.65 -9.95
C GLY A 201 7.23 -20.36 -10.00
N ASP A 202 6.89 -21.17 -9.01
CA ASP A 202 5.63 -21.88 -8.91
C ASP A 202 4.50 -20.95 -8.45
N GLU A 203 3.27 -21.26 -8.85
CA GLU A 203 2.07 -20.60 -8.33
C GLU A 203 1.81 -21.02 -6.90
N ILE A 204 1.71 -20.04 -6.01
CA ILE A 204 1.42 -20.26 -4.59
C ILE A 204 0.23 -19.42 -4.16
N THR A 205 -0.46 -19.87 -3.10
CA THR A 205 -1.48 -19.07 -2.43
C THR A 205 -0.88 -18.35 -1.23
N VAL A 206 -0.96 -17.01 -1.25
CA VAL A 206 -0.63 -16.13 -0.13
C VAL A 206 -1.86 -15.38 0.34
N ASN A 207 -1.82 -14.82 1.53
CA ASN A 207 -2.93 -14.05 2.08
C ASN A 207 -2.57 -12.57 2.17
N ASP A 208 -3.56 -11.72 1.90
CA ASP A 208 -3.53 -10.31 2.22
C ASP A 208 -4.40 -10.07 3.46
N ALA A 209 -3.87 -9.33 4.44
CA ALA A 209 -4.66 -8.82 5.55
C ALA A 209 -5.52 -7.66 5.02
N VAL A 210 -6.85 -7.75 5.17
CA VAL A 210 -7.80 -6.77 4.68
C VAL A 210 -8.65 -6.26 5.83
N LEU A 211 -8.54 -4.96 6.12
CA LEU A 211 -9.47 -4.24 6.98
C LEU A 211 -10.33 -3.31 6.15
N ARG A 212 -11.65 -3.44 6.27
CA ARG A 212 -12.62 -2.42 5.86
C ARG A 212 -13.45 -2.01 7.07
N ALA A 213 -13.49 -0.71 7.34
CA ALA A 213 -14.26 -0.15 8.42
C ALA A 213 -14.95 1.15 7.99
N ARG A 214 -16.15 1.39 8.53
CA ARG A 214 -16.95 2.59 8.28
C ARG A 214 -17.01 3.45 9.54
N ARG A 215 -16.74 4.73 9.40
CA ARG A 215 -16.85 5.71 10.47
C ARG A 215 -18.31 6.20 10.62
N TYR A 216 -18.81 6.35 11.87
CA TYR A 216 -20.15 6.94 12.15
C TYR A 216 -20.18 8.44 11.86
#